data_6b8378c01ec0ee5d3e2e82d0cfa98d92
#
_entry.id   6b8378c01ec0ee5d3e2e82d0cfa98d92
#
_cell.length_a   1.000
_cell.length_b   1.000
_cell.length_c   1.000
_cell.angle_alpha   90.00
_cell.angle_beta   90.00
_cell.angle_gamma   90.00
#
_symmetry.space_group_name_H-M   'P 1'
#
loop_
_entity.id
_entity.type
_entity.pdbx_description
1 polymer ?
#
loop_
_entity_poly.entity_id
_entity_poly.type
_entity_poly.pdbx_seq_one_letter_code
_entity_poly.pdbx_strand_id
1 'polypeptide(L)'
;MKSSTIIGGASSQNSRNAADFYATPPECTVALLKNYQRLFEGSRVWEPACGDGAISKVLEDHRLDVISTDLHDRGYGEGGMNFLTADCHCGSIITNPPFSLAANFIARAASKEVPFAMLLKSTYWHASSRYDLFEQTKPMAIIAMTWRPAMSPERGKAATMDFIWTVWDRKPSKNTQYIVQHRKETK
;
A
#
# COMPACT_ATOMS: atom_id res chain seq x y z
N MET A 1 15.76 -33.67 -41.95
CA MET A 1 14.80 -32.70 -41.38
C MET A 1 14.75 -32.89 -39.89
N LYS A 2 15.34 -31.98 -39.09
CA LYS A 2 15.36 -32.05 -37.64
C LYS A 2 14.25 -31.11 -37.09
N SER A 3 13.27 -31.67 -36.45
CA SER A 3 12.22 -30.93 -35.76
C SER A 3 12.75 -30.44 -34.42
N SER A 4 12.86 -29.16 -34.21
CA SER A 4 13.18 -28.54 -32.91
C SER A 4 11.93 -28.26 -32.12
N THR A 5 11.73 -29.02 -31.06
CA THR A 5 10.68 -28.81 -30.09
C THR A 5 11.03 -27.62 -29.24
N ILE A 6 10.25 -26.54 -29.32
CA ILE A 6 10.34 -25.38 -28.44
C ILE A 6 9.62 -25.74 -27.14
N ILE A 7 10.39 -25.99 -26.07
CA ILE A 7 9.84 -26.10 -24.70
C ILE A 7 9.70 -24.68 -24.17
N GLY A 8 8.49 -24.15 -24.25
CA GLY A 8 8.13 -22.87 -23.64
C GLY A 8 8.04 -23.00 -22.11
N GLY A 9 8.89 -22.27 -21.41
CA GLY A 9 9.00 -22.31 -19.97
C GLY A 9 7.78 -21.73 -19.24
N ALA A 10 7.14 -22.58 -18.46
CA ALA A 10 6.05 -22.23 -17.54
C ALA A 10 6.58 -21.89 -16.12
N SER A 11 7.78 -21.31 -15.97
CA SER A 11 8.40 -21.14 -14.64
C SER A 11 8.49 -19.69 -14.14
N SER A 12 7.96 -18.69 -14.86
CA SER A 12 8.18 -17.28 -14.44
C SER A 12 7.00 -16.64 -13.68
N GLN A 13 5.82 -17.26 -13.62
CA GLN A 13 4.67 -16.69 -12.93
C GLN A 13 4.62 -17.04 -11.43
N ASN A 14 5.04 -18.22 -11.01
CA ASN A 14 5.02 -18.62 -9.59
C ASN A 14 6.10 -17.92 -8.74
N SER A 15 7.22 -17.49 -9.30
CA SER A 15 8.27 -16.78 -8.56
C SER A 15 7.95 -15.29 -8.34
N ARG A 16 7.10 -14.69 -9.17
CA ARG A 16 6.67 -13.29 -9.01
C ARG A 16 5.64 -13.13 -7.87
N ASN A 17 4.77 -14.10 -7.65
CA ASN A 17 3.73 -14.03 -6.60
C ASN A 17 4.30 -14.21 -5.18
N ALA A 18 5.41 -14.93 -5.00
CA ALA A 18 6.09 -15.04 -3.72
C ALA A 18 6.97 -13.80 -3.38
N ALA A 19 7.27 -12.95 -4.37
CA ALA A 19 8.19 -11.82 -4.28
C ALA A 19 7.50 -10.45 -4.14
N ASP A 20 6.18 -10.38 -4.01
CA ASP A 20 5.45 -9.09 -3.92
C ASP A 20 5.42 -8.52 -2.48
N PHE A 21 6.26 -9.08 -1.60
CA PHE A 21 6.50 -8.54 -0.27
C PHE A 21 7.66 -7.54 -0.28
N TYR A 22 7.35 -6.32 0.06
CA TYR A 22 8.31 -5.22 0.18
C TYR A 22 8.10 -4.50 1.51
N ALA A 23 9.03 -4.68 2.45
CA ALA A 23 9.01 -3.93 3.71
C ALA A 23 9.08 -2.43 3.42
N THR A 24 8.11 -1.69 3.92
CA THR A 24 7.99 -0.24 3.70
C THR A 24 8.96 0.51 4.61
N PRO A 25 9.93 1.29 4.07
CA PRO A 25 10.81 2.09 4.91
C PRO A 25 10.03 3.05 5.81
N PRO A 26 10.43 3.21 7.11
CA PRO A 26 9.69 4.01 8.09
C PRO A 26 9.39 5.44 7.62
N GLU A 27 10.32 6.08 6.93
CA GLU A 27 10.15 7.44 6.42
C GLU A 27 8.97 7.59 5.45
N CYS A 28 8.52 6.51 4.80
CA CYS A 28 7.34 6.55 3.94
C CYS A 28 6.07 6.71 4.78
N THR A 29 5.95 5.94 5.86
CA THR A 29 4.79 6.02 6.77
C THR A 29 4.79 7.35 7.54
N VAL A 30 5.96 7.83 7.97
CA VAL A 30 6.09 9.16 8.58
C VAL A 30 5.63 10.26 7.61
N ALA A 31 5.92 10.14 6.32
CA ALA A 31 5.44 11.10 5.30
C ALA A 31 3.90 11.16 5.23
N LEU A 32 3.22 10.03 5.34
CA LEU A 32 1.75 9.99 5.43
C LEU A 32 1.26 10.67 6.70
N LEU A 33 1.78 10.26 7.85
CA LEU A 33 1.32 10.74 9.16
C LEU A 33 1.55 12.25 9.34
N LYS A 34 2.66 12.78 8.84
CA LYS A 34 2.95 14.21 8.90
C LYS A 34 1.85 15.07 8.26
N ASN A 35 1.20 14.56 7.22
CA ASN A 35 0.16 15.26 6.50
C ASN A 35 -1.25 14.91 6.99
N TYR A 36 -1.49 13.65 7.40
CA TYR A 36 -2.84 13.13 7.62
C TYR A 36 -3.01 12.30 8.91
N GLN A 37 -2.12 12.38 9.89
CA GLN A 37 -2.27 11.62 11.14
C GLN A 37 -3.65 11.81 11.77
N ARG A 38 -4.15 13.04 11.84
CA ARG A 38 -5.46 13.38 12.43
C ARG A 38 -6.64 12.67 11.78
N LEU A 39 -6.53 12.31 10.50
CA LEU A 39 -7.56 11.57 9.77
C LEU A 39 -7.75 10.14 10.33
N PHE A 40 -6.70 9.59 10.93
CA PHE A 40 -6.64 8.23 11.43
C PHE A 40 -6.71 8.13 12.96
N GLU A 41 -6.69 9.25 13.67
CA GLU A 41 -6.81 9.31 15.14
C GLU A 41 -8.22 9.01 15.62
N GLY A 42 -8.32 8.53 16.86
CA GLY A 42 -9.62 8.30 17.54
C GLY A 42 -10.34 7.03 17.09
N SER A 43 -9.75 6.24 16.19
CA SER A 43 -10.29 4.97 15.74
C SER A 43 -9.16 3.97 15.46
N ARG A 44 -9.51 2.68 15.48
CA ARG A 44 -8.58 1.61 15.20
C ARG A 44 -8.20 1.58 13.72
N VAL A 45 -6.90 1.57 13.42
CA VAL A 45 -6.34 1.44 12.08
C VAL A 45 -6.16 -0.03 11.74
N TRP A 46 -6.65 -0.48 10.61
CA TRP A 46 -6.36 -1.81 10.09
C TRP A 46 -5.25 -1.76 9.04
N GLU A 47 -4.17 -2.50 9.27
CA GLU A 47 -3.16 -2.81 8.25
C GLU A 47 -3.36 -4.25 7.75
N PRO A 48 -4.06 -4.46 6.62
CA PRO A 48 -4.48 -5.79 6.16
C PRO A 48 -3.44 -6.54 5.32
N ALA A 49 -2.27 -5.99 5.11
CA ALA A 49 -1.13 -6.61 4.44
C ALA A 49 0.16 -6.21 5.16
N CYS A 50 0.20 -6.52 6.48
CA CYS A 50 1.19 -5.98 7.39
C CYS A 50 2.62 -6.50 7.16
N GLY A 51 2.77 -7.63 6.51
CA GLY A 51 4.07 -8.22 6.28
C GLY A 51 4.83 -8.51 7.58
N ASP A 52 5.99 -7.90 7.73
CA ASP A 52 6.83 -7.91 8.95
C ASP A 52 6.50 -6.78 9.95
N GLY A 53 5.40 -6.07 9.72
CA GLY A 53 4.94 -4.97 10.56
C GLY A 53 5.64 -3.64 10.30
N ALA A 54 6.24 -3.45 9.13
CA ALA A 54 7.02 -2.25 8.83
C ALA A 54 6.19 -0.95 8.92
N ILE A 55 4.94 -0.96 8.46
CA ILE A 55 4.02 0.18 8.60
C ILE A 55 3.42 0.20 10.02
N SER A 56 2.89 -0.93 10.50
CA SER A 56 2.23 -1.05 11.81
C SER A 56 3.08 -0.48 12.94
N LYS A 57 4.36 -0.85 13.01
CA LYS A 57 5.29 -0.36 14.05
C LYS A 57 5.41 1.16 14.06
N VAL A 58 5.48 1.78 12.88
CA VAL A 58 5.53 3.26 12.78
C VAL A 58 4.21 3.88 13.22
N LEU A 59 3.07 3.28 12.89
CA LEU A 59 1.75 3.76 13.34
C LEU A 59 1.62 3.67 14.86
N GLU A 60 2.05 2.57 15.46
CA GLU A 60 2.07 2.34 16.92
C GLU A 60 3.00 3.33 17.63
N ASP A 61 4.21 3.59 17.10
CA ASP A 61 5.14 4.61 17.60
C ASP A 61 4.51 6.01 17.60
N HIS A 62 3.59 6.28 16.68
CA HIS A 62 2.80 7.50 16.60
C HIS A 62 1.46 7.42 17.37
N ARG A 63 1.31 6.43 18.28
CA ARG A 63 0.18 6.26 19.20
C ARG A 63 -1.17 5.98 18.53
N LEU A 64 -1.16 5.38 17.34
CA LEU A 64 -2.36 4.86 16.72
C LEU A 64 -2.63 3.43 17.23
N ASP A 65 -3.90 3.09 17.45
CA ASP A 65 -4.33 1.72 17.78
C ASP A 65 -4.40 0.91 16.48
N VAL A 66 -3.56 -0.13 16.32
CA VAL A 66 -3.39 -0.85 15.05
C VAL A 66 -3.85 -2.30 15.16
N ILE A 67 -4.63 -2.77 14.19
CA ILE A 67 -4.86 -4.19 13.93
C ILE A 67 -4.03 -4.56 12.71
N SER A 68 -3.10 -5.49 12.89
CA SER A 68 -2.20 -5.95 11.85
C SER A 68 -2.56 -7.36 11.41
N THR A 69 -2.88 -7.54 10.13
CA THR A 69 -3.17 -8.86 9.55
C THR A 69 -2.46 -9.02 8.20
N ASP A 70 -2.26 -10.25 7.79
CA ASP A 70 -1.70 -10.57 6.46
C ASP A 70 -2.29 -11.89 5.94
N LEU A 71 -2.31 -12.09 4.63
CA LEU A 71 -2.66 -13.37 4.03
C LEU A 71 -1.65 -14.46 4.40
N HIS A 72 -0.39 -14.09 4.57
CA HIS A 72 0.70 -14.97 4.91
C HIS A 72 1.23 -14.66 6.31
N ASP A 73 1.45 -15.67 7.13
CA ASP A 73 2.16 -15.48 8.39
C ASP A 73 3.64 -15.14 8.10
N ARG A 74 4.04 -13.93 8.49
CA ARG A 74 5.41 -13.42 8.34
C ARG A 74 6.05 -13.07 9.70
N GLY A 75 5.48 -13.60 10.79
CA GLY A 75 5.97 -13.38 12.15
C GLY A 75 5.54 -12.05 12.77
N TYR A 76 4.57 -11.36 12.18
CA TYR A 76 3.98 -10.12 12.74
C TYR A 76 2.48 -10.07 12.40
N GLY A 77 1.67 -9.67 13.39
CA GLY A 77 0.22 -9.63 13.23
C GLY A 77 -0.44 -11.01 13.11
N GLU A 78 -1.69 -11.04 12.68
CA GLU A 78 -2.47 -12.27 12.48
C GLU A 78 -2.33 -12.74 11.03
N GLY A 79 -1.78 -13.93 10.81
CA GLY A 79 -1.66 -14.56 9.50
C GLY A 79 -2.93 -15.27 9.03
N GLY A 80 -3.02 -15.56 7.73
CA GLY A 80 -4.15 -16.29 7.12
C GLY A 80 -5.39 -15.41 6.83
N MET A 81 -5.31 -14.11 7.03
CA MET A 81 -6.42 -13.17 6.86
C MET A 81 -6.41 -12.54 5.46
N ASN A 82 -7.32 -12.93 4.60
CA ASN A 82 -7.45 -12.33 3.28
C ASN A 82 -8.28 -11.05 3.32
N PHE A 83 -7.66 -9.90 3.13
CA PHE A 83 -8.33 -8.58 3.13
C PHE A 83 -9.54 -8.49 2.19
N LEU A 84 -9.49 -9.15 1.04
CA LEU A 84 -10.54 -9.05 0.03
C LEU A 84 -11.85 -9.75 0.46
N THR A 85 -11.79 -10.66 1.42
CA THR A 85 -12.94 -11.43 1.92
C THR A 85 -13.19 -11.30 3.41
N ALA A 86 -12.15 -10.99 4.18
CA ALA A 86 -12.25 -10.83 5.62
C ALA A 86 -12.92 -9.51 6.02
N ASP A 87 -13.54 -9.50 7.19
CA ASP A 87 -14.03 -8.30 7.84
C ASP A 87 -13.28 -8.05 9.15
N CYS A 88 -12.98 -6.76 9.37
CA CYS A 88 -12.39 -6.27 10.58
C CYS A 88 -13.16 -5.04 11.04
N HIS A 89 -13.44 -4.94 12.32
CA HIS A 89 -14.06 -3.75 12.91
C HIS A 89 -12.99 -2.68 13.11
N CYS A 90 -12.83 -1.82 12.12
CA CYS A 90 -11.84 -0.75 12.10
C CYS A 90 -12.49 0.58 11.72
N GLY A 91 -11.85 1.68 12.10
CA GLY A 91 -12.29 3.03 11.72
C GLY A 91 -11.48 3.62 10.57
N SER A 92 -10.37 2.98 10.18
CA SER A 92 -9.55 3.39 9.04
C SER A 92 -8.65 2.25 8.55
N ILE A 93 -8.05 2.40 7.35
CA ILE A 93 -7.17 1.40 6.74
C ILE A 93 -5.90 2.10 6.21
N ILE A 94 -4.73 1.57 6.58
CA ILE A 94 -3.44 2.03 6.03
C ILE A 94 -2.64 0.81 5.63
N THR A 95 -2.16 0.74 4.38
CA THR A 95 -1.39 -0.41 3.91
C THR A 95 -0.56 -0.13 2.66
N ASN A 96 0.43 -0.98 2.43
CA ASN A 96 1.14 -1.13 1.16
C ASN A 96 0.61 -2.42 0.48
N PRO A 97 -0.39 -2.32 -0.41
CA PRO A 97 -1.02 -3.51 -0.99
C PRO A 97 -0.07 -4.23 -1.96
N PRO A 98 -0.23 -5.55 -2.18
CA PRO A 98 0.42 -6.22 -3.29
C PRO A 98 0.12 -5.51 -4.61
N PHE A 99 1.13 -5.20 -5.41
CA PHE A 99 0.96 -4.33 -6.60
C PHE A 99 -0.03 -4.89 -7.61
N SER A 100 -0.07 -6.21 -7.76
CA SER A 100 -1.02 -6.89 -8.64
C SER A 100 -2.48 -6.79 -8.18
N LEU A 101 -2.72 -6.58 -6.89
CA LEU A 101 -4.04 -6.54 -6.26
C LEU A 101 -4.47 -5.13 -5.84
N ALA A 102 -3.67 -4.11 -6.12
CA ALA A 102 -3.91 -2.74 -5.63
C ALA A 102 -5.31 -2.21 -5.99
N ALA A 103 -5.81 -2.49 -7.20
CA ALA A 103 -7.16 -2.09 -7.61
C ALA A 103 -8.26 -2.74 -6.75
N ASN A 104 -8.12 -4.04 -6.47
CA ASN A 104 -9.06 -4.78 -5.61
C ASN A 104 -9.02 -4.27 -4.17
N PHE A 105 -7.82 -3.95 -3.66
CA PHE A 105 -7.64 -3.35 -2.33
C PHE A 105 -8.32 -1.99 -2.23
N ILE A 106 -8.14 -1.10 -3.21
CA ILE A 106 -8.80 0.20 -3.26
C ILE A 106 -10.33 0.04 -3.27
N ALA A 107 -10.87 -0.78 -4.17
CA ALA A 107 -12.31 -1.02 -4.26
C ALA A 107 -12.87 -1.58 -2.93
N ARG A 108 -12.17 -2.55 -2.32
CA ARG A 108 -12.58 -3.13 -1.03
C ARG A 108 -12.52 -2.11 0.10
N ALA A 109 -11.46 -1.31 0.20
CA ALA A 109 -11.35 -0.28 1.23
C ALA A 109 -12.44 0.79 1.08
N ALA A 110 -12.69 1.25 -0.14
CA ALA A 110 -13.74 2.22 -0.44
C ALA A 110 -15.14 1.71 -0.05
N SER A 111 -15.43 0.42 -0.22
CA SER A 111 -16.72 -0.19 0.17
C SER A 111 -16.95 -0.25 1.68
N LYS A 112 -15.92 -0.02 2.50
CA LYS A 112 -16.05 0.02 3.96
C LYS A 112 -16.44 1.40 4.52
N GLU A 113 -16.47 2.43 3.66
CA GLU A 113 -16.86 3.80 4.03
C GLU A 113 -16.07 4.37 5.22
N VAL A 114 -14.80 3.99 5.34
CA VAL A 114 -13.84 4.51 6.32
C VAL A 114 -12.71 5.25 5.59
N PRO A 115 -12.01 6.20 6.24
CA PRO A 115 -10.80 6.77 5.67
C PRO A 115 -9.74 5.70 5.41
N PHE A 116 -9.01 5.82 4.31
CA PHE A 116 -7.93 4.88 4.04
C PHE A 116 -6.77 5.53 3.27
N ALA A 117 -5.59 4.93 3.39
CA ALA A 117 -4.41 5.33 2.63
C ALA A 117 -3.68 4.10 2.10
N MET A 118 -3.22 4.19 0.86
CA MET A 118 -2.43 3.12 0.24
C MET A 118 -1.16 3.66 -0.39
N LEU A 119 -0.06 2.95 -0.13
CA LEU A 119 1.22 3.21 -0.77
C LEU A 119 1.22 2.55 -2.15
N LEU A 120 1.31 3.34 -3.20
CA LEU A 120 1.21 2.90 -4.58
C LEU A 120 2.46 3.31 -5.38
N LYS A 121 2.75 2.63 -6.49
CA LYS A 121 3.74 3.13 -7.44
C LYS A 121 3.31 4.48 -8.00
N SER A 122 4.23 5.40 -8.22
CA SER A 122 3.93 6.76 -8.73
C SER A 122 3.16 6.74 -10.05
N THR A 123 3.38 5.72 -10.88
CA THR A 123 2.70 5.52 -12.16
C THR A 123 1.32 4.86 -12.05
N TYR A 124 0.85 4.57 -10.83
CA TYR A 124 -0.38 3.78 -10.65
C TYR A 124 -1.58 4.38 -11.38
N TRP A 125 -1.78 5.69 -11.27
CA TRP A 125 -2.92 6.38 -11.86
C TRP A 125 -2.76 6.73 -13.35
N HIS A 126 -1.64 6.40 -13.97
CA HIS A 126 -1.38 6.69 -15.38
C HIS A 126 -1.90 5.61 -16.36
N ALA A 127 -2.55 4.57 -15.86
CA ALA A 127 -3.12 3.53 -16.70
C ALA A 127 -4.61 3.79 -16.99
N SER A 128 -5.01 3.79 -18.26
CA SER A 128 -6.40 4.01 -18.68
C SER A 128 -7.39 3.03 -18.05
N SER A 129 -6.97 1.78 -17.79
CA SER A 129 -7.79 0.77 -17.11
C SER A 129 -8.15 1.10 -15.66
N ARG A 130 -7.59 2.17 -15.08
CA ARG A 130 -7.86 2.64 -13.71
C ARG A 130 -8.67 3.92 -13.65
N TYR A 131 -9.07 4.44 -14.80
CA TYR A 131 -9.83 5.67 -14.89
C TYR A 131 -11.15 5.58 -14.11
N ASP A 132 -11.94 4.54 -14.37
CA ASP A 132 -13.23 4.35 -13.71
C ASP A 132 -13.09 4.18 -12.19
N LEU A 133 -12.08 3.44 -11.74
CA LEU A 133 -11.79 3.28 -10.32
C LEU A 133 -11.42 4.63 -9.67
N PHE A 134 -10.62 5.45 -10.36
CA PHE A 134 -10.25 6.78 -9.88
C PHE A 134 -11.48 7.68 -9.74
N GLU A 135 -12.34 7.75 -10.77
CA GLU A 135 -13.54 8.60 -10.74
C GLU A 135 -14.55 8.13 -9.68
N GLN A 136 -14.73 6.82 -9.50
CA GLN A 136 -15.64 6.27 -8.51
C GLN A 136 -15.16 6.48 -7.07
N THR A 137 -13.86 6.38 -6.82
CA THR A 137 -13.29 6.48 -5.48
C THR A 137 -12.66 7.84 -5.18
N LYS A 138 -12.33 8.62 -6.15
CA LYS A 138 -11.66 9.94 -6.18
C LYS A 138 -10.94 10.32 -4.87
N PRO A 139 -9.62 10.15 -4.81
CA PRO A 139 -8.86 10.37 -3.58
C PRO A 139 -8.90 11.83 -3.14
N MET A 140 -8.79 12.08 -1.83
CA MET A 140 -8.66 13.44 -1.31
C MET A 140 -7.25 13.99 -1.50
N ALA A 141 -6.22 13.13 -1.50
CA ALA A 141 -4.85 13.57 -1.71
C ALA A 141 -3.95 12.51 -2.34
N ILE A 142 -2.93 13.00 -3.02
CA ILE A 142 -1.76 12.25 -3.48
C ILE A 142 -0.52 12.92 -2.88
N ILE A 143 0.29 12.16 -2.12
CA ILE A 143 1.52 12.63 -1.52
C ILE A 143 2.68 12.03 -2.32
N ALA A 144 3.34 12.85 -3.11
CA ALA A 144 4.54 12.48 -3.86
C ALA A 144 5.78 12.65 -2.98
N MET A 145 6.55 11.58 -2.82
CA MET A 145 7.82 11.62 -2.08
C MET A 145 8.96 12.02 -3.02
N THR A 146 9.76 13.02 -2.63
CA THR A 146 10.90 13.51 -3.44
C THR A 146 12.16 12.64 -3.31
N TRP A 147 12.00 11.40 -2.87
CA TRP A 147 13.06 10.39 -2.79
C TRP A 147 12.54 9.03 -3.21
N ARG A 148 13.44 8.13 -3.52
CA ARG A 148 13.12 6.74 -3.84
C ARG A 148 13.29 5.88 -2.58
N PRO A 149 12.21 5.33 -2.02
CA PRO A 149 12.32 4.42 -0.89
C PRO A 149 13.01 3.12 -1.30
N ALA A 150 13.91 2.63 -0.45
CA ALA A 150 14.57 1.34 -0.66
C ALA A 150 13.67 0.21 -0.14
N MET A 151 12.71 -0.21 -0.94
CA MET A 151 11.71 -1.24 -0.60
C MET A 151 12.26 -2.66 -0.59
N SER A 152 13.46 -2.91 -1.12
CA SER A 152 14.05 -4.25 -1.18
C SER A 152 14.99 -4.47 0.00
N PRO A 153 14.90 -5.63 0.71
CA PRO A 153 15.86 -6.00 1.74
C PRO A 153 17.25 -6.35 1.18
N GLU A 154 17.38 -6.51 -0.13
CA GLU A 154 18.67 -6.79 -0.75
C GLU A 154 19.59 -5.56 -0.63
N ARG A 155 20.52 -5.61 0.32
CA ARG A 155 21.54 -4.60 0.53
C ARG A 155 22.34 -4.37 -0.77
N GLY A 156 22.39 -3.10 -1.20
CA GLY A 156 23.23 -2.68 -2.34
C GLY A 156 22.51 -2.48 -3.66
N LYS A 157 21.22 -2.82 -3.80
CA LYS A 157 20.45 -2.43 -4.98
C LYS A 157 19.90 -1.02 -4.82
N ALA A 158 20.19 -0.16 -5.79
CA ALA A 158 19.62 1.19 -5.82
C ALA A 158 18.10 1.13 -5.88
N ALA A 159 17.43 2.02 -5.15
CA ALA A 159 15.98 2.18 -5.22
C ALA A 159 15.58 2.61 -6.65
N THR A 160 14.82 1.78 -7.35
CA THR A 160 14.49 1.99 -8.78
C THR A 160 13.05 2.45 -9.01
N MET A 161 12.22 2.41 -7.98
CA MET A 161 10.80 2.73 -8.09
C MET A 161 10.46 3.98 -7.26
N ASP A 162 9.60 4.81 -7.84
CA ASP A 162 9.01 5.95 -7.16
C ASP A 162 7.64 5.55 -6.59
N PHE A 163 7.32 6.04 -5.39
CA PHE A 163 6.07 5.74 -4.70
C PHE A 163 5.33 7.01 -4.31
N ILE A 164 4.04 6.87 -4.16
CA ILE A 164 3.12 7.88 -3.67
C ILE A 164 2.22 7.28 -2.60
N TRP A 165 1.88 8.05 -1.57
CA TRP A 165 0.68 7.75 -0.80
C TRP A 165 -0.53 8.33 -1.53
N THR A 166 -1.55 7.53 -1.70
CA THR A 166 -2.87 8.01 -2.09
C THR A 166 -3.78 7.90 -0.87
N VAL A 167 -4.50 8.97 -0.55
CA VAL A 167 -5.31 9.10 0.66
C VAL A 167 -6.76 9.37 0.29
N TRP A 168 -7.67 8.66 0.91
CA TRP A 168 -9.12 8.81 0.73
C TRP A 168 -9.80 9.10 2.06
N ASP A 169 -10.86 9.88 2.01
CA ASP A 169 -11.83 10.00 3.08
C ASP A 169 -12.99 8.99 2.87
N ARG A 170 -13.95 8.95 3.77
CA ARG A 170 -15.12 8.05 3.74
C ARG A 170 -15.92 8.13 2.44
N LYS A 171 -15.89 9.25 1.77
CA LYS A 171 -16.59 9.50 0.50
C LYS A 171 -15.61 10.04 -0.54
N PRO A 172 -15.89 9.81 -1.83
CA PRO A 172 -15.09 10.39 -2.91
C PRO A 172 -14.95 11.91 -2.76
N SER A 173 -13.74 12.41 -2.92
CA SER A 173 -13.45 13.84 -2.81
C SER A 173 -13.93 14.60 -4.05
N LYS A 174 -14.31 15.88 -3.87
CA LYS A 174 -14.58 16.76 -5.01
C LYS A 174 -13.30 17.14 -5.75
N ASN A 175 -12.22 17.34 -5.01
CA ASN A 175 -10.91 17.73 -5.53
C ASN A 175 -9.82 16.88 -4.90
N THR A 176 -8.84 16.45 -5.68
CA THR A 176 -7.65 15.74 -5.19
C THR A 176 -6.52 16.74 -4.96
N GLN A 177 -6.04 16.85 -3.73
CA GLN A 177 -4.87 17.65 -3.40
C GLN A 177 -3.59 16.91 -3.82
N TYR A 178 -2.64 17.59 -4.44
CA TYR A 178 -1.31 17.05 -4.73
C TYR A 178 -0.29 17.69 -3.79
N ILE A 179 0.38 16.85 -2.98
CA ILE A 179 1.35 17.27 -1.97
C ILE A 179 2.72 16.73 -2.35
N VAL A 180 3.73 17.57 -2.27
CA VAL A 180 5.14 17.17 -2.48
C VAL A 180 5.83 17.12 -1.12
N GLN A 181 6.20 15.92 -0.68
CA GLN A 181 6.82 15.69 0.62
C GLN A 181 8.33 15.56 0.49
N HIS A 182 9.09 16.36 1.23
CA HIS A 182 10.54 16.34 1.23
C HIS A 182 11.09 15.38 2.30
N ARG A 183 12.12 14.58 1.97
CA ARG A 183 12.71 13.57 2.87
C ARG A 183 13.24 14.14 4.18
N LYS A 184 13.84 15.36 4.18
CA LYS A 184 14.36 16.00 5.41
C LYS A 184 13.29 16.22 6.48
N GLU A 185 12.03 16.22 6.07
CA GLU A 185 10.90 16.45 6.96
C GLU A 185 10.33 15.15 7.56
N THR A 186 10.86 13.99 7.21
CA THR A 186 10.42 12.66 7.69
C THR A 186 11.43 12.00 8.64
N LYS A 187 12.40 12.78 9.14
CA LYS A 187 13.38 12.35 10.13
C LYS A 187 12.93 12.72 11.53
#